data_accfc6640023d5cb2fa65c46458fc74d
#
_entry.id   accfc6640023d5cb2fa65c46458fc74d
#
_cell.length_a   1.000
_cell.length_b   1.000
_cell.length_c   1.000
_cell.angle_alpha   90.00
_cell.angle_beta   90.00
_cell.angle_gamma   90.00
#
_symmetry.space_group_name_H-M   'P 1'
#
loop_
_entity.id
_entity.type
_entity.pdbx_description
1 polymer ?
#
loop_
_entity_poly.entity_id
_entity_poly.type
_entity_poly.pdbx_seq_one_letter_code
_entity_poly.pdbx_strand_id
1 'polypeptide(L)'
;MKLNKKYKDRLFCLLFGNEEYKENILSLYNALCNTAHTDVNDIKLYTIDSVIYIEMKNDVSILLDSYLHLWEQQSSYNPNMPLRGLMYFSKMYDRYVVEHSYNIYGSTLVKLPTPRYTVLYNGTSKQPAFMKLKLSDAFIHEDTSGDFEWTANMVNINHGMNDELLNNCRPLQEYMLLIEEIRKNRSDGMEVEQAVDKAVTYCISNNILSEFLTKHRAEVIDVCITEYDEQAFVNGIREEGRQEGRALTLFSLVNSGNLKPDIAAKELGISIHEFEIAMKEAGMSQPVSK
;
A
#
# COMPACT_ATOMS: atom_id res chain seq x y z
N MET A 1 -21.18 14.28 4.49
CA MET A 1 -20.04 13.32 4.48
C MET A 1 -18.71 14.06 4.53
N LYS A 2 -17.65 13.45 5.07
CA LYS A 2 -16.31 14.04 5.03
C LYS A 2 -15.51 13.38 3.89
N LEU A 3 -14.63 14.15 3.23
CA LEU A 3 -13.70 13.62 2.25
C LEU A 3 -12.72 12.69 2.96
N ASN A 4 -12.54 11.47 2.44
CA ASN A 4 -11.56 10.52 2.98
C ASN A 4 -10.16 11.15 2.96
N LYS A 5 -9.48 11.18 4.10
CA LYS A 5 -8.14 11.79 4.19
C LYS A 5 -7.10 11.10 3.31
N LYS A 6 -7.29 9.80 3.05
CA LYS A 6 -6.40 8.95 2.25
C LYS A 6 -6.82 8.85 0.76
N TYR A 7 -7.81 9.62 0.29
CA TYR A 7 -8.34 9.45 -1.07
C TYR A 7 -7.29 9.62 -2.17
N LYS A 8 -6.36 10.55 -1.99
CA LYS A 8 -5.31 10.83 -2.97
C LYS A 8 -4.33 9.67 -3.08
N ASP A 9 -3.91 9.14 -1.95
CA ASP A 9 -3.06 7.96 -1.81
C ASP A 9 -3.70 6.75 -2.49
N ARG A 10 -4.98 6.48 -2.21
CA ARG A 10 -5.71 5.39 -2.85
C ARG A 10 -5.87 5.57 -4.35
N LEU A 11 -6.18 6.77 -4.83
CA LEU A 11 -6.25 7.07 -6.27
C LEU A 11 -4.89 6.90 -6.93
N PHE A 12 -3.81 7.28 -6.25
CA PHE A 12 -2.45 7.07 -6.73
C PHE A 12 -2.14 5.57 -6.87
N CYS A 13 -2.49 4.76 -5.87
CA CYS A 13 -2.34 3.30 -5.92
C CYS A 13 -3.16 2.65 -7.04
N LEU A 14 -4.38 3.12 -7.30
CA LEU A 14 -5.20 2.62 -8.41
C LEU A 14 -4.55 2.88 -9.77
N LEU A 15 -3.91 4.06 -9.95
CA LEU A 15 -3.31 4.48 -11.21
C LEU A 15 -1.91 3.93 -11.43
N PHE A 16 -1.12 3.72 -10.37
CA PHE A 16 0.30 3.38 -10.45
C PHE A 16 0.68 2.10 -9.71
N GLY A 17 -0.24 1.47 -9.00
CA GLY A 17 0.01 0.24 -8.23
C GLY A 17 -0.67 -1.00 -8.80
N ASN A 18 -1.27 -0.93 -9.98
CA ASN A 18 -2.02 -2.02 -10.59
C ASN A 18 -1.32 -2.56 -11.84
N GLU A 19 -1.25 -3.90 -11.98
CA GLU A 19 -0.70 -4.60 -13.15
C GLU A 19 -1.38 -4.19 -14.46
N GLU A 20 -2.64 -3.79 -14.41
CA GLU A 20 -3.41 -3.35 -15.57
C GLU A 20 -2.89 -2.01 -16.16
N TYR A 21 -2.22 -1.19 -15.34
CA TYR A 21 -1.77 0.15 -15.72
C TYR A 21 -0.24 0.26 -15.72
N LYS A 22 0.46 -0.78 -16.19
CA LYS A 22 1.93 -0.79 -16.30
C LYS A 22 2.49 0.34 -17.15
N GLU A 23 1.74 0.80 -18.16
CA GLU A 23 2.13 1.98 -18.96
C GLU A 23 2.22 3.24 -18.11
N ASN A 24 1.30 3.43 -17.14
CA ASN A 24 1.37 4.55 -16.21
C ASN A 24 2.59 4.45 -15.31
N ILE A 25 2.87 3.24 -14.81
CA ILE A 25 4.05 2.96 -13.99
C ILE A 25 5.32 3.27 -14.76
N LEU A 26 5.41 2.80 -16.02
CA LEU A 26 6.57 3.05 -16.88
C LEU A 26 6.74 4.53 -17.19
N SER A 27 5.65 5.25 -17.45
CA SER A 27 5.66 6.69 -17.68
C SER A 27 6.20 7.44 -16.46
N LEU A 28 5.76 7.08 -15.24
CA LEU A 28 6.24 7.68 -14.00
C LEU A 28 7.71 7.35 -13.74
N TYR A 29 8.11 6.09 -13.97
CA TYR A 29 9.51 5.68 -13.85
C TYR A 29 10.41 6.49 -14.78
N ASN A 30 10.07 6.56 -16.07
CA ASN A 30 10.84 7.30 -17.06
C ASN A 30 10.97 8.78 -16.68
N ALA A 31 9.90 9.40 -16.23
CA ALA A 31 9.91 10.81 -15.84
C ALA A 31 10.75 11.07 -14.56
N LEU A 32 10.68 10.17 -13.56
CA LEU A 32 11.45 10.30 -12.33
C LEU A 32 12.94 9.99 -12.51
N CYS A 33 13.28 9.06 -13.41
CA CYS A 33 14.65 8.59 -13.62
C CYS A 33 15.32 9.21 -14.83
N ASN A 34 14.60 10.02 -15.61
CA ASN A 34 15.05 10.58 -16.90
C ASN A 34 15.53 9.48 -17.86
N THR A 35 14.69 8.46 -18.05
CA THR A 35 14.92 7.31 -18.91
C THR A 35 13.85 7.23 -20.01
N ALA A 36 13.99 6.28 -20.93
CA ALA A 36 13.06 6.10 -22.05
C ALA A 36 12.78 4.59 -22.30
N HIS A 37 12.48 3.85 -21.24
CA HIS A 37 12.07 2.46 -21.35
C HIS A 37 10.73 2.35 -22.06
N THR A 38 10.57 1.29 -22.87
CA THR A 38 9.36 1.06 -23.67
C THR A 38 8.68 -0.27 -23.38
N ASP A 39 9.39 -1.23 -22.76
CA ASP A 39 8.82 -2.54 -22.46
C ASP A 39 8.24 -2.56 -21.03
N VAL A 40 6.92 -2.65 -20.93
CA VAL A 40 6.19 -2.75 -19.67
C VAL A 40 6.37 -4.09 -18.97
N ASN A 41 6.80 -5.13 -19.69
CA ASN A 41 7.00 -6.47 -19.12
C ASN A 41 8.23 -6.54 -18.21
N ASP A 42 9.18 -5.60 -18.36
CA ASP A 42 10.34 -5.51 -17.48
C ASP A 42 9.96 -5.04 -16.06
N ILE A 43 8.76 -4.45 -15.89
CA ILE A 43 8.26 -4.00 -14.59
C ILE A 43 7.73 -5.19 -13.79
N LYS A 44 8.31 -5.40 -12.60
CA LYS A 44 7.76 -6.30 -11.60
C LYS A 44 7.21 -5.46 -10.44
N LEU A 45 5.91 -5.55 -10.16
CA LEU A 45 5.32 -4.98 -8.96
C LEU A 45 5.86 -5.70 -7.72
N TYR A 46 6.30 -4.93 -6.73
CA TYR A 46 6.94 -5.44 -5.53
C TYR A 46 6.28 -4.92 -4.25
N THR A 47 5.05 -4.41 -4.38
CA THR A 47 4.26 -3.86 -3.27
C THR A 47 4.07 -4.89 -2.17
N ILE A 48 4.21 -4.46 -0.92
CA ILE A 48 4.01 -5.27 0.26
C ILE A 48 2.53 -5.21 0.61
N ASP A 49 1.82 -6.33 0.43
CA ASP A 49 0.52 -6.53 1.04
C ASP A 49 0.72 -6.79 2.54
N SER A 50 -0.07 -6.12 3.37
CA SER A 50 0.08 -6.15 4.82
C SER A 50 0.05 -7.57 5.37
N VAL A 51 1.18 -8.10 5.81
CA VAL A 51 1.26 -9.37 6.55
C VAL A 51 1.68 -9.06 7.99
N ILE A 52 0.76 -9.33 8.93
CA ILE A 52 0.95 -9.58 10.37
C ILE A 52 1.41 -8.40 11.27
N TYR A 53 2.09 -7.37 10.80
CA TYR A 53 2.40 -6.19 11.61
C TYR A 53 1.65 -4.96 11.10
N ILE A 54 0.50 -4.71 11.74
CA ILE A 54 -0.21 -3.42 11.88
C ILE A 54 0.22 -2.37 10.84
N GLU A 55 -0.61 -2.16 9.80
CA GLU A 55 -0.70 -0.91 9.02
C GLU A 55 0.54 -0.51 8.17
N MET A 56 1.48 -1.39 7.89
CA MET A 56 2.61 -1.07 7.02
C MET A 56 2.35 -1.54 5.58
N LYS A 57 1.38 -0.93 4.93
CA LYS A 57 1.20 -1.02 3.48
C LYS A 57 1.96 0.15 2.84
N ASN A 58 2.81 -0.14 1.87
CA ASN A 58 3.42 0.89 1.04
C ASN A 58 2.57 1.14 -0.21
N ASP A 59 2.63 2.36 -0.76
CA ASP A 59 1.77 2.74 -1.86
C ASP A 59 2.11 1.97 -3.13
N VAL A 60 3.28 2.19 -3.70
CA VAL A 60 3.71 1.52 -4.93
C VAL A 60 5.19 1.16 -4.84
N SER A 61 5.53 -0.12 -5.05
CA SER A 61 6.91 -0.56 -5.21
C SER A 61 7.08 -1.33 -6.50
N ILE A 62 8.18 -1.06 -7.19
CA ILE A 62 8.52 -1.74 -8.44
C ILE A 62 9.99 -2.15 -8.45
N LEU A 63 10.26 -3.27 -9.11
CA LEU A 63 11.60 -3.70 -9.49
C LEU A 63 11.76 -3.54 -11.00
N LEU A 64 12.72 -2.72 -11.41
CA LEU A 64 13.08 -2.48 -12.81
C LEU A 64 14.57 -2.16 -12.90
N ASP A 65 15.28 -2.71 -13.89
CA ASP A 65 16.70 -2.48 -14.14
C ASP A 65 17.61 -2.67 -12.93
N SER A 66 17.35 -3.66 -12.09
CA SER A 66 18.07 -3.87 -10.82
C SER A 66 17.94 -2.71 -9.82
N TYR A 67 16.94 -1.85 -9.97
CA TYR A 67 16.54 -0.87 -8.99
C TYR A 67 15.22 -1.28 -8.34
N LEU A 68 15.17 -1.13 -7.02
CA LEU A 68 13.95 -1.32 -6.23
C LEU A 68 13.42 0.07 -5.86
N HIS A 69 12.37 0.50 -6.54
CA HIS A 69 11.73 1.78 -6.29
C HIS A 69 10.59 1.63 -5.30
N LEU A 70 10.49 2.58 -4.39
CA LEU A 70 9.34 2.82 -3.54
C LEU A 70 8.83 4.23 -3.81
N TRP A 71 7.58 4.36 -4.20
CA TRP A 71 6.88 5.62 -4.39
C TRP A 71 5.75 5.72 -3.38
N GLU A 72 5.72 6.80 -2.62
CA GLU A 72 4.65 7.11 -1.68
C GLU A 72 4.04 8.47 -1.98
N GLN A 73 2.72 8.53 -2.06
CA GLN A 73 1.98 9.77 -2.17
C GLN A 73 1.72 10.33 -0.78
N GLN A 74 2.03 11.62 -0.54
CA GLN A 74 1.81 12.26 0.74
C GLN A 74 1.04 13.57 0.59
N SER A 75 -0.09 13.68 1.32
CA SER A 75 -0.93 14.88 1.39
C SER A 75 -0.50 15.87 2.47
N SER A 76 0.43 15.48 3.33
CA SER A 76 1.01 16.29 4.40
C SER A 76 2.51 16.06 4.48
N TYR A 77 3.24 17.09 4.91
CA TYR A 77 4.67 16.92 5.21
C TYR A 77 4.83 15.97 6.40
N ASN A 78 5.68 14.96 6.23
CA ASN A 78 5.98 14.00 7.27
C ASN A 78 7.52 13.80 7.35
N PRO A 79 8.19 14.26 8.43
CA PRO A 79 9.64 14.13 8.57
C PRO A 79 10.09 12.68 8.82
N ASN A 80 9.17 11.79 9.18
CA ASN A 80 9.48 10.38 9.48
C ASN A 80 9.52 9.48 8.22
N MET A 81 9.44 10.06 7.02
CA MET A 81 9.48 9.26 5.79
C MET A 81 10.76 8.41 5.66
N PRO A 82 11.97 8.87 6.02
CA PRO A 82 13.15 8.02 5.99
C PRO A 82 13.02 6.77 6.87
N LEU A 83 12.51 6.91 8.09
CA LEU A 83 12.28 5.77 8.99
C LEU A 83 11.26 4.78 8.41
N ARG A 84 10.15 5.27 7.86
CA ARG A 84 9.15 4.43 7.18
C ARG A 84 9.76 3.68 6.01
N GLY A 85 10.51 4.38 5.16
CA GLY A 85 11.18 3.80 4.01
C GLY A 85 12.17 2.70 4.40
N LEU A 86 12.98 2.91 5.43
CA LEU A 86 13.90 1.90 5.95
C LEU A 86 13.16 0.61 6.34
N MET A 87 12.02 0.74 7.04
CA MET A 87 11.20 -0.41 7.44
C MET A 87 10.58 -1.13 6.23
N TYR A 88 10.12 -0.38 5.22
CA TYR A 88 9.58 -0.97 3.99
C TYR A 88 10.66 -1.71 3.19
N PHE A 89 11.81 -1.09 2.97
CA PHE A 89 12.91 -1.71 2.22
C PHE A 89 13.47 -2.94 2.93
N SER A 90 13.52 -2.93 4.27
CA SER A 90 13.91 -4.12 5.04
C SER A 90 13.02 -5.32 4.68
N LYS A 91 11.70 -5.14 4.61
CA LYS A 91 10.75 -6.21 4.24
C LYS A 91 10.85 -6.61 2.78
N MET A 92 11.02 -5.64 1.87
CA MET A 92 11.19 -5.92 0.45
C MET A 92 12.48 -6.72 0.19
N TYR A 93 13.56 -6.40 0.87
CA TYR A 93 14.81 -7.16 0.77
C TYR A 93 14.71 -8.54 1.41
N ASP A 94 14.02 -8.69 2.55
CA ASP A 94 13.75 -9.98 3.13
C ASP A 94 13.01 -10.90 2.13
N ARG A 95 11.94 -10.38 1.53
CA ARG A 95 11.21 -11.07 0.46
C ARG A 95 12.13 -11.41 -0.73
N TYR A 96 12.96 -10.47 -1.18
CA TYR A 96 13.87 -10.65 -2.30
C TYR A 96 14.89 -11.77 -2.03
N VAL A 97 15.46 -11.80 -0.83
CA VAL A 97 16.40 -12.84 -0.38
C VAL A 97 15.73 -14.22 -0.40
N VAL A 98 14.50 -14.32 0.13
CA VAL A 98 13.73 -15.57 0.15
C VAL A 98 13.36 -16.04 -1.26
N GLU A 99 12.83 -15.16 -2.12
CA GLU A 99 12.44 -15.50 -3.50
C GLU A 99 13.61 -16.02 -4.35
N HIS A 100 14.83 -15.52 -4.09
CA HIS A 100 16.03 -15.93 -4.81
C HIS A 100 16.82 -17.03 -4.09
N SER A 101 16.33 -17.52 -2.95
CA SER A 101 16.99 -18.53 -2.11
C SER A 101 18.44 -18.13 -1.75
N TYR A 102 18.68 -16.84 -1.49
CA TYR A 102 20.00 -16.35 -1.12
C TYR A 102 20.36 -16.69 0.32
N ASN A 103 21.60 -17.13 0.53
CA ASN A 103 22.14 -17.40 1.86
C ASN A 103 22.95 -16.18 2.35
N ILE A 104 22.33 -15.36 3.18
CA ILE A 104 22.97 -14.15 3.75
C ILE A 104 24.01 -14.49 4.85
N TYR A 105 24.05 -15.73 5.33
CA TYR A 105 25.03 -16.20 6.32
C TYR A 105 26.25 -16.87 5.69
N GLY A 106 26.26 -16.99 4.37
CA GLY A 106 27.40 -17.54 3.63
C GLY A 106 28.53 -16.52 3.44
N SER A 107 29.66 -16.97 2.91
CA SER A 107 30.80 -16.09 2.59
C SER A 107 30.70 -15.37 1.22
N THR A 108 29.69 -15.72 0.41
CA THR A 108 29.48 -15.10 -0.90
C THR A 108 28.64 -13.84 -0.76
N LEU A 109 29.13 -12.73 -1.34
CA LEU A 109 28.39 -11.46 -1.32
C LEU A 109 27.07 -11.58 -2.10
N VAL A 110 25.96 -11.40 -1.42
CA VAL A 110 24.62 -11.32 -2.02
C VAL A 110 24.44 -9.95 -2.68
N LYS A 111 24.09 -9.95 -3.96
CA LYS A 111 23.74 -8.70 -4.69
C LYS A 111 22.27 -8.40 -4.54
N LEU A 112 21.96 -7.16 -4.14
CA LEU A 112 20.62 -6.68 -3.95
C LEU A 112 20.30 -5.58 -4.98
N PRO A 113 19.04 -5.42 -5.39
CA PRO A 113 18.64 -4.28 -6.23
C PRO A 113 18.88 -2.97 -5.49
N THR A 114 19.31 -1.95 -6.24
CA THR A 114 19.62 -0.63 -5.66
C THR A 114 18.34 0.08 -5.21
N PRO A 115 18.22 0.51 -3.94
CA PRO A 115 17.01 1.13 -3.45
C PRO A 115 16.86 2.58 -3.94
N ARG A 116 15.62 2.97 -4.24
CA ARG A 116 15.24 4.34 -4.59
C ARG A 116 13.93 4.68 -3.90
N TYR A 117 13.95 5.68 -3.04
CA TYR A 117 12.77 6.11 -2.30
C TYR A 117 12.35 7.52 -2.69
N THR A 118 11.15 7.65 -3.24
CA THR A 118 10.57 8.92 -3.69
C THR A 118 9.22 9.15 -3.01
N VAL A 119 9.06 10.32 -2.41
CA VAL A 119 7.83 10.79 -1.78
C VAL A 119 7.22 11.87 -2.67
N LEU A 120 6.08 11.59 -3.26
CA LEU A 120 5.34 12.50 -4.12
C LEU A 120 4.40 13.35 -3.28
N TYR A 121 4.80 14.58 -2.99
CA TYR A 121 4.04 15.49 -2.15
C TYR A 121 3.03 16.30 -2.95
N ASN A 122 1.76 16.23 -2.58
CA ASN A 122 0.69 17.08 -3.13
C ASN A 122 -0.18 17.73 -2.04
N GLY A 123 0.41 18.04 -0.90
CA GLY A 123 -0.27 18.75 0.18
C GLY A 123 -0.56 20.22 -0.13
N THR A 124 -1.29 20.86 0.78
CA THR A 124 -1.62 22.31 0.68
C THR A 124 -0.64 23.21 1.43
N SER A 125 0.17 22.66 2.36
CA SER A 125 1.21 23.44 3.01
C SER A 125 2.37 23.71 2.05
N LYS A 126 2.94 24.91 2.13
CA LYS A 126 4.05 25.32 1.26
C LYS A 126 5.28 24.45 1.54
N GLN A 127 5.74 23.75 0.53
CA GLN A 127 6.96 22.94 0.56
C GLN A 127 7.81 23.26 -0.68
N PRO A 128 9.15 23.12 -0.61
CA PRO A 128 10.01 23.34 -1.78
C PRO A 128 9.70 22.33 -2.89
N ALA A 129 10.14 22.62 -4.11
CA ALA A 129 9.99 21.72 -5.25
C ALA A 129 10.66 20.37 -5.02
N PHE A 130 11.82 20.38 -4.36
CA PHE A 130 12.56 19.15 -4.00
C PHE A 130 13.13 19.29 -2.60
N MET A 131 13.09 18.19 -1.82
CA MET A 131 13.71 18.10 -0.49
C MET A 131 14.24 16.68 -0.28
N LYS A 132 15.45 16.57 0.25
CA LYS A 132 16.00 15.31 0.75
C LYS A 132 15.78 15.22 2.26
N LEU A 133 15.02 14.24 2.69
CA LEU A 133 14.81 13.92 4.10
C LEU A 133 15.84 12.86 4.51
N LYS A 134 16.47 13.05 5.66
CA LYS A 134 17.51 12.17 6.17
C LYS A 134 17.07 11.43 7.42
N LEU A 135 17.47 10.19 7.56
CA LEU A 135 17.21 9.42 8.78
C LEU A 135 18.00 9.94 9.96
N SER A 136 19.23 10.43 9.70
CA SER A 136 20.10 11.02 10.71
C SER A 136 19.50 12.22 11.43
N ASP A 137 18.56 12.95 10.78
CA ASP A 137 17.83 14.06 11.42
C ASP A 137 16.93 13.59 12.60
N ALA A 138 16.64 12.27 12.68
CA ALA A 138 15.83 11.67 13.75
C ALA A 138 16.68 11.02 14.86
N PHE A 139 18.00 11.03 14.78
CA PHE A 139 18.85 10.42 15.80
C PHE A 139 18.86 11.28 17.07
N ILE A 140 18.77 10.60 18.23
CA ILE A 140 18.78 11.26 19.54
C ILE A 140 20.10 12.01 19.77
N HIS A 141 21.21 11.45 19.30
CA HIS A 141 22.51 12.08 19.29
C HIS A 141 22.91 12.37 17.86
N GLU A 142 23.38 13.58 17.60
CA GLU A 142 23.90 13.95 16.29
C GLU A 142 25.04 13.01 15.88
N ASP A 143 24.91 12.43 14.68
CA ASP A 143 25.92 11.57 14.09
C ASP A 143 26.39 12.16 12.76
N THR A 144 27.66 12.55 12.72
CA THR A 144 28.32 13.13 11.55
C THR A 144 29.22 12.14 10.83
N SER A 145 29.31 10.88 11.31
CA SER A 145 30.13 9.84 10.68
C SER A 145 29.65 9.48 9.28
N GLY A 146 28.34 9.50 9.06
CA GLY A 146 27.71 9.03 7.84
C GLY A 146 27.73 7.50 7.67
N ASP A 147 28.11 6.76 8.71
CA ASP A 147 28.18 5.29 8.66
C ASP A 147 26.81 4.64 8.42
N PHE A 148 25.76 5.30 8.90
CA PHE A 148 24.39 4.85 8.64
C PHE A 148 23.49 6.01 8.23
N GLU A 149 23.24 6.14 6.92
CA GLU A 149 22.31 7.13 6.39
C GLU A 149 21.29 6.47 5.47
N TRP A 150 20.03 6.83 5.66
CA TRP A 150 18.93 6.49 4.79
C TRP A 150 18.15 7.75 4.40
N THR A 151 17.84 7.91 3.13
CA THR A 151 17.21 9.13 2.63
C THR A 151 15.93 8.86 1.88
N ALA A 152 14.94 9.76 2.03
CA ALA A 152 13.77 9.86 1.18
C ALA A 152 13.85 11.14 0.33
N ASN A 153 13.62 11.04 -0.97
CA ASN A 153 13.56 12.17 -1.87
C ASN A 153 12.12 12.65 -2.00
N MET A 154 11.80 13.78 -1.39
CA MET A 154 10.47 14.38 -1.52
C MET A 154 10.44 15.29 -2.75
N VAL A 155 9.48 15.03 -3.64
CA VAL A 155 9.21 15.76 -4.87
C VAL A 155 7.82 16.38 -4.77
N ASN A 156 7.74 17.69 -4.81
CA ASN A 156 6.48 18.42 -4.76
C ASN A 156 5.82 18.43 -6.15
N ILE A 157 4.74 17.67 -6.31
CA ILE A 157 4.02 17.52 -7.58
C ILE A 157 2.85 18.49 -7.74
N ASN A 158 2.71 19.49 -6.87
CA ASN A 158 1.75 20.56 -7.08
C ASN A 158 2.13 21.40 -8.30
N HIS A 159 1.13 21.93 -8.97
CA HIS A 159 1.31 22.81 -10.14
C HIS A 159 2.30 23.96 -9.86
N GLY A 160 3.18 24.25 -10.82
CA GLY A 160 4.23 25.29 -10.71
C GLY A 160 5.45 24.90 -9.86
N MET A 161 5.55 23.63 -9.39
CA MET A 161 6.70 23.16 -8.61
C MET A 161 7.68 22.31 -9.43
N ASN A 162 7.20 21.25 -10.07
CA ASN A 162 7.99 20.35 -10.91
C ASN A 162 7.26 20.11 -12.25
N ASP A 163 7.03 21.19 -12.99
CA ASP A 163 6.26 21.14 -14.24
C ASP A 163 6.94 20.26 -15.30
N GLU A 164 8.27 20.16 -15.32
CA GLU A 164 8.99 19.25 -16.21
C GLU A 164 8.63 17.79 -15.94
N LEU A 165 8.58 17.37 -14.65
CA LEU A 165 8.16 16.03 -14.27
C LEU A 165 6.72 15.75 -14.71
N LEU A 166 5.80 16.71 -14.47
CA LEU A 166 4.41 16.57 -14.85
C LEU A 166 4.24 16.51 -16.39
N ASN A 167 4.98 17.31 -17.14
CA ASN A 167 4.95 17.31 -18.60
C ASN A 167 5.50 16.00 -19.19
N ASN A 168 6.47 15.35 -18.50
CA ASN A 168 7.06 14.10 -18.93
C ASN A 168 6.28 12.86 -18.45
N CYS A 169 5.28 13.02 -17.57
CA CYS A 169 4.43 11.95 -17.09
C CYS A 169 2.95 12.35 -17.17
N ARG A 170 2.35 12.14 -18.34
CA ARG A 170 0.95 12.48 -18.58
C ARG A 170 -0.02 11.88 -17.53
N PRO A 171 0.08 10.61 -17.11
CA PRO A 171 -0.81 10.06 -16.08
C PRO A 171 -0.71 10.79 -14.74
N LEU A 172 0.50 11.23 -14.35
CA LEU A 172 0.71 12.00 -13.12
C LEU A 172 0.13 13.41 -13.22
N GLN A 173 0.30 14.06 -14.37
CA GLN A 173 -0.29 15.36 -14.65
C GLN A 173 -1.82 15.30 -14.59
N GLU A 174 -2.41 14.32 -15.26
CA GLU A 174 -3.87 14.11 -15.28
C GLU A 174 -4.42 13.75 -13.89
N TYR A 175 -3.69 12.96 -13.10
CA TYR A 175 -4.00 12.70 -11.69
C TYR A 175 -4.05 14.02 -10.88
N MET A 176 -3.06 14.90 -11.06
CA MET A 176 -3.04 16.19 -10.36
C MET A 176 -4.21 17.08 -10.79
N LEU A 177 -4.58 17.12 -12.06
CA LEU A 177 -5.76 17.86 -12.55
C LEU A 177 -7.06 17.35 -11.90
N LEU A 178 -7.24 16.04 -11.77
CA LEU A 178 -8.38 15.47 -11.06
C LEU A 178 -8.41 15.93 -9.59
N ILE A 179 -7.27 15.86 -8.90
CA ILE A 179 -7.16 16.30 -7.50
C ILE A 179 -7.47 17.79 -7.35
N GLU A 180 -7.00 18.63 -8.27
CA GLU A 180 -7.24 20.07 -8.27
C GLU A 180 -8.72 20.41 -8.53
N GLU A 181 -9.37 19.70 -9.44
CA GLU A 181 -10.80 19.92 -9.70
C GLU A 181 -11.68 19.48 -8.52
N ILE A 182 -11.34 18.39 -7.83
CA ILE A 182 -12.00 18.00 -6.58
C ILE A 182 -11.82 19.10 -5.52
N ARG A 183 -10.60 19.60 -5.34
CA ARG A 183 -10.31 20.69 -4.37
C ARG A 183 -11.09 21.95 -4.68
N LYS A 184 -11.13 22.35 -5.93
CA LYS A 184 -11.88 23.53 -6.40
C LYS A 184 -13.37 23.40 -6.09
N ASN A 185 -14.00 22.29 -6.51
CA ASN A 185 -15.41 22.04 -6.24
C ASN A 185 -15.73 22.05 -4.73
N ARG A 186 -14.80 21.52 -3.90
CA ARG A 186 -14.92 21.58 -2.43
C ARG A 186 -14.78 23.01 -1.89
N SER A 187 -13.88 23.82 -2.43
CA SER A 187 -13.71 25.22 -2.01
C SER A 187 -14.94 26.09 -2.39
N ASP A 188 -15.64 25.71 -3.46
CA ASP A 188 -16.89 26.33 -3.90
C ASP A 188 -18.10 25.91 -3.03
N GLY A 189 -17.88 25.13 -1.97
CA GLY A 189 -18.90 24.75 -0.98
C GLY A 189 -19.72 23.51 -1.35
N MET A 190 -19.36 22.77 -2.39
CA MET A 190 -20.11 21.56 -2.77
C MET A 190 -19.95 20.47 -1.73
N GLU A 191 -20.98 19.65 -1.55
CA GLU A 191 -20.87 18.40 -0.79
C GLU A 191 -19.85 17.44 -1.43
N VAL A 192 -19.23 16.56 -0.61
CA VAL A 192 -18.10 15.72 -1.05
C VAL A 192 -18.44 14.91 -2.27
N GLU A 193 -19.55 14.17 -2.23
CA GLU A 193 -20.00 13.31 -3.31
C GLU A 193 -20.23 14.08 -4.60
N GLN A 194 -20.94 15.21 -4.52
CA GLN A 194 -21.18 16.08 -5.66
C GLN A 194 -19.89 16.67 -6.22
N ALA A 195 -18.97 17.07 -5.35
CA ALA A 195 -17.68 17.64 -5.75
C ALA A 195 -16.82 16.64 -6.52
N VAL A 196 -16.78 15.39 -6.05
CA VAL A 196 -16.04 14.29 -6.69
C VAL A 196 -16.71 13.89 -8.00
N ASP A 197 -18.02 13.67 -8.02
CA ASP A 197 -18.75 13.26 -9.22
C ASP A 197 -18.65 14.32 -10.33
N LYS A 198 -18.76 15.60 -9.97
CA LYS A 198 -18.56 16.71 -10.90
C LYS A 198 -17.13 16.77 -11.44
N ALA A 199 -16.11 16.54 -10.58
CA ALA A 199 -14.71 16.52 -11.00
C ALA A 199 -14.45 15.35 -11.96
N VAL A 200 -14.95 14.16 -11.67
CA VAL A 200 -14.85 12.98 -12.53
C VAL A 200 -15.52 13.24 -13.89
N THR A 201 -16.75 13.81 -13.87
CA THR A 201 -17.48 14.16 -15.10
C THR A 201 -16.72 15.19 -15.94
N TYR A 202 -16.17 16.22 -15.31
CA TYR A 202 -15.33 17.22 -15.96
C TYR A 202 -14.09 16.59 -16.61
N CYS A 203 -13.37 15.76 -15.86
CA CYS A 203 -12.16 15.10 -16.36
C CYS A 203 -12.46 14.20 -17.56
N ILE A 204 -13.52 13.38 -17.50
CA ILE A 204 -13.93 12.53 -18.63
C ILE A 204 -14.24 13.41 -19.87
N SER A 205 -15.01 14.48 -19.70
CA SER A 205 -15.42 15.37 -20.80
C SER A 205 -14.25 16.13 -21.44
N ASN A 206 -13.14 16.30 -20.70
CA ASN A 206 -11.91 16.97 -21.18
C ASN A 206 -10.79 15.99 -21.52
N ASN A 207 -11.09 14.71 -21.65
CA ASN A 207 -10.11 13.65 -21.98
C ASN A 207 -8.95 13.57 -20.98
N ILE A 208 -9.23 13.80 -19.69
CA ILE A 208 -8.29 13.69 -18.55
C ILE A 208 -8.59 12.36 -17.85
N LEU A 209 -7.67 11.42 -17.83
CA LEU A 209 -7.86 10.06 -17.31
C LEU A 209 -9.16 9.40 -17.80
N SER A 210 -9.63 9.75 -19.01
CA SER A 210 -11.02 9.48 -19.43
C SER A 210 -11.34 7.99 -19.49
N GLU A 211 -10.45 7.16 -19.99
CA GLU A 211 -10.64 5.71 -20.05
C GLU A 211 -10.69 5.11 -18.64
N PHE A 212 -9.71 5.43 -17.79
CA PHE A 212 -9.65 5.00 -16.41
C PHE A 212 -10.91 5.42 -15.62
N LEU A 213 -11.26 6.70 -15.67
CA LEU A 213 -12.39 7.25 -14.94
C LEU A 213 -13.75 6.72 -15.45
N THR A 214 -13.86 6.41 -16.73
CA THR A 214 -15.07 5.80 -17.28
C THR A 214 -15.22 4.37 -16.77
N LYS A 215 -14.15 3.61 -16.76
CA LYS A 215 -14.13 2.21 -16.30
C LYS A 215 -14.32 2.09 -14.79
N HIS A 216 -13.67 2.96 -14.00
CA HIS A 216 -13.61 2.90 -12.55
C HIS A 216 -14.42 3.99 -11.83
N ARG A 217 -15.40 4.61 -12.49
CA ARG A 217 -16.15 5.75 -11.94
C ARG A 217 -16.68 5.49 -10.52
N ALA A 218 -17.36 4.38 -10.33
CA ALA A 218 -17.96 4.04 -9.03
C ALA A 218 -16.90 3.83 -7.95
N GLU A 219 -15.82 3.14 -8.27
CA GLU A 219 -14.70 2.89 -7.37
C GLU A 219 -13.98 4.18 -6.98
N VAL A 220 -13.72 5.07 -7.94
CA VAL A 220 -13.10 6.38 -7.69
C VAL A 220 -13.95 7.24 -6.77
N ILE A 221 -15.27 7.27 -6.97
CA ILE A 221 -16.19 8.00 -6.11
C ILE A 221 -16.19 7.39 -4.71
N ASP A 222 -16.30 6.07 -4.60
CA ASP A 222 -16.29 5.35 -3.32
C ASP A 222 -15.01 5.61 -2.53
N VAL A 223 -13.85 5.47 -3.14
CA VAL A 223 -12.54 5.74 -2.54
C VAL A 223 -12.43 7.17 -1.97
N CYS A 224 -13.06 8.14 -2.62
CA CYS A 224 -13.05 9.54 -2.16
C CYS A 224 -14.01 9.80 -0.99
N ILE A 225 -15.11 9.05 -0.89
CA ILE A 225 -16.20 9.32 0.05
C ILE A 225 -16.09 8.44 1.29
N THR A 226 -15.75 7.16 1.09
CA THR A 226 -15.77 6.16 2.16
C THR A 226 -14.55 6.36 3.05
N GLU A 227 -14.76 6.80 4.29
CA GLU A 227 -13.80 6.57 5.37
C GLU A 227 -13.82 5.04 5.63
N TYR A 228 -13.05 4.31 4.87
CA TYR A 228 -12.80 2.91 5.17
C TYR A 228 -12.04 2.86 6.49
N ASP A 229 -12.68 2.36 7.51
CA ASP A 229 -12.06 2.08 8.79
C ASP A 229 -11.19 0.82 8.60
N GLU A 230 -9.98 1.03 8.09
CA GLU A 230 -8.99 -0.01 7.88
C GLU A 230 -8.68 -0.75 9.19
N GLN A 231 -8.80 -0.05 10.33
CA GLN A 231 -8.64 -0.62 11.65
C GLN A 231 -9.79 -1.57 12.01
N ALA A 232 -11.01 -1.20 11.69
CA ALA A 232 -12.17 -2.09 11.90
C ALA A 232 -12.08 -3.32 11.00
N PHE A 233 -11.65 -3.18 9.74
CA PHE A 233 -11.45 -4.29 8.83
C PHE A 233 -10.31 -5.22 9.27
N VAL A 234 -9.13 -4.67 9.61
CA VAL A 234 -8.00 -5.44 10.13
C VAL A 234 -8.36 -6.12 11.45
N ASN A 235 -9.09 -5.43 12.33
CA ASN A 235 -9.57 -6.02 13.58
C ASN A 235 -10.59 -7.14 13.29
N GLY A 236 -11.45 -6.99 12.28
CA GLY A 236 -12.36 -8.04 11.82
C GLY A 236 -11.62 -9.29 11.37
N ILE A 237 -10.66 -9.15 10.44
CA ILE A 237 -9.83 -10.28 9.97
C ILE A 237 -9.04 -10.93 11.11
N ARG A 238 -8.50 -10.14 12.03
CA ARG A 238 -7.79 -10.68 13.20
C ARG A 238 -8.70 -11.48 14.12
N GLU A 239 -9.90 -10.97 14.36
CA GLU A 239 -10.87 -11.66 15.19
C GLU A 239 -11.34 -12.95 14.52
N GLU A 240 -11.59 -12.94 13.21
CA GLU A 240 -11.89 -14.14 12.42
C GLU A 240 -10.73 -15.16 12.49
N GLY A 241 -9.50 -14.75 12.20
CA GLY A 241 -8.33 -15.62 12.29
C GLY A 241 -8.06 -16.14 13.71
N ARG A 242 -8.37 -15.35 14.75
CA ARG A 242 -8.28 -15.78 16.14
C ARG A 242 -9.35 -16.82 16.47
N GLN A 243 -10.56 -16.64 15.98
CA GLN A 243 -11.66 -17.60 16.15
C GLN A 243 -11.39 -18.90 15.42
N GLU A 244 -10.91 -18.84 14.17
CA GLU A 244 -10.49 -20.03 13.42
C GLU A 244 -9.33 -20.77 14.11
N GLY A 245 -8.29 -20.07 14.54
CA GLY A 245 -7.18 -20.65 15.27
C GLY A 245 -7.59 -21.30 16.58
N ARG A 246 -8.55 -20.66 17.31
CA ARG A 246 -9.13 -21.22 18.54
C ARG A 246 -9.92 -22.49 18.24
N ALA A 247 -10.73 -22.49 17.18
CA ALA A 247 -11.50 -23.66 16.76
C ALA A 247 -10.60 -24.83 16.37
N LEU A 248 -9.59 -24.60 15.53
CA LEU A 248 -8.60 -25.62 15.11
C LEU A 248 -7.83 -26.19 16.31
N THR A 249 -7.47 -25.38 17.29
CA THR A 249 -6.81 -25.84 18.51
C THR A 249 -7.71 -26.77 19.31
N LEU A 250 -8.98 -26.40 19.49
CA LEU A 250 -9.96 -27.22 20.20
C LEU A 250 -10.24 -28.54 19.44
N PHE A 251 -10.33 -28.50 18.10
CA PHE A 251 -10.47 -29.70 17.28
C PHE A 251 -9.28 -30.62 17.46
N SER A 252 -8.05 -30.09 17.46
CA SER A 252 -6.82 -30.87 17.69
C SER A 252 -6.81 -31.52 19.07
N LEU A 253 -7.21 -30.80 20.13
CA LEU A 253 -7.29 -31.35 21.49
C LEU A 253 -8.34 -32.45 21.62
N VAL A 254 -9.48 -32.32 20.96
CA VAL A 254 -10.51 -33.36 20.90
C VAL A 254 -10.03 -34.57 20.09
N ASN A 255 -9.41 -34.32 18.91
CA ASN A 255 -8.85 -35.38 18.07
C ASN A 255 -7.76 -36.22 18.76
N SER A 256 -6.97 -35.57 19.61
CA SER A 256 -5.93 -36.23 20.42
C SER A 256 -6.45 -36.87 21.70
N GLY A 257 -7.74 -36.75 22.02
CA GLY A 257 -8.35 -37.27 23.23
C GLY A 257 -8.03 -36.47 24.51
N ASN A 258 -7.41 -35.30 24.39
CA ASN A 258 -7.03 -34.46 25.53
C ASN A 258 -8.16 -33.56 26.02
N LEU A 259 -9.24 -33.41 25.24
CA LEU A 259 -10.42 -32.62 25.62
C LEU A 259 -11.69 -33.34 25.16
N LYS A 260 -12.76 -33.25 25.96
CA LYS A 260 -14.06 -33.81 25.60
C LYS A 260 -14.80 -32.88 24.61
N PRO A 261 -15.54 -33.43 23.61
CA PRO A 261 -16.26 -32.62 22.63
C PRO A 261 -17.30 -31.65 23.21
N ASP A 262 -17.97 -32.05 24.28
CA ASP A 262 -18.96 -31.20 24.97
C ASP A 262 -18.35 -29.95 25.61
N ILE A 263 -17.14 -30.10 26.15
CA ILE A 263 -16.39 -28.96 26.71
C ILE A 263 -15.90 -28.05 25.60
N ALA A 264 -15.36 -28.62 24.51
CA ALA A 264 -14.86 -27.87 23.37
C ALA A 264 -15.98 -27.09 22.65
N ALA A 265 -17.14 -27.71 22.44
CA ALA A 265 -18.33 -27.07 21.86
C ALA A 265 -18.81 -25.90 22.73
N LYS A 266 -18.87 -26.07 24.05
CA LYS A 266 -19.21 -25.02 25.01
C LYS A 266 -18.23 -23.84 24.95
N GLU A 267 -16.94 -24.11 24.80
CA GLU A 267 -15.90 -23.08 24.65
C GLU A 267 -16.03 -22.26 23.37
N LEU A 268 -16.55 -22.85 22.29
CA LEU A 268 -16.86 -22.14 21.04
C LEU A 268 -18.27 -21.50 21.04
N GLY A 269 -19.09 -21.79 22.03
CA GLY A 269 -20.46 -21.29 22.10
C GLY A 269 -21.42 -21.90 21.07
N ILE A 270 -21.13 -23.11 20.59
CA ILE A 270 -21.91 -23.86 19.61
C ILE A 270 -22.42 -25.18 20.19
N SER A 271 -23.37 -25.82 19.53
CA SER A 271 -23.83 -27.15 19.90
C SER A 271 -22.78 -28.23 19.62
N ILE A 272 -22.86 -29.37 20.31
CA ILE A 272 -21.97 -30.52 20.08
C ILE A 272 -22.08 -31.00 18.62
N HIS A 273 -23.28 -31.01 18.06
CA HIS A 273 -23.51 -31.40 16.69
C HIS A 273 -22.83 -30.48 15.67
N GLU A 274 -22.93 -29.16 15.84
CA GLU A 274 -22.23 -28.17 15.00
C GLU A 274 -20.70 -28.31 15.13
N PHE A 275 -20.19 -28.56 16.35
CA PHE A 275 -18.78 -28.79 16.61
C PHE A 275 -18.26 -30.02 15.84
N GLU A 276 -19.00 -31.13 15.86
CA GLU A 276 -18.63 -32.38 15.18
C GLU A 276 -18.59 -32.21 13.66
N ILE A 277 -19.55 -31.45 13.10
CA ILE A 277 -19.59 -31.13 11.66
C ILE A 277 -18.34 -30.29 11.31
N ALA A 278 -18.11 -29.19 12.02
CA ALA A 278 -16.98 -28.29 11.76
C ALA A 278 -15.61 -28.99 11.92
N MET A 279 -15.48 -29.86 12.92
CA MET A 279 -14.28 -30.66 13.13
C MET A 279 -14.03 -31.63 11.96
N LYS A 280 -15.08 -32.25 11.43
CA LYS A 280 -15.01 -33.14 10.26
C LYS A 280 -14.66 -32.39 8.98
N GLU A 281 -15.23 -31.21 8.77
CA GLU A 281 -14.89 -30.34 7.64
C GLU A 281 -13.42 -29.88 7.70
N ALA A 282 -12.88 -29.69 8.89
CA ALA A 282 -11.45 -29.42 9.13
C ALA A 282 -10.55 -30.67 8.97
N GLY A 283 -11.10 -31.81 8.52
CA GLY A 283 -10.36 -33.07 8.30
C GLY A 283 -9.97 -33.83 9.57
N MET A 284 -10.61 -33.54 10.70
CA MET A 284 -10.34 -34.18 12.00
C MET A 284 -11.54 -35.01 12.46
N SER A 285 -11.31 -36.08 13.23
CA SER A 285 -12.36 -36.96 13.77
C SER A 285 -12.10 -37.26 15.24
N GLN A 286 -13.16 -37.56 15.98
CA GLN A 286 -13.00 -38.03 17.38
C GLN A 286 -12.20 -39.35 17.41
N PRO A 287 -11.35 -39.57 18.41
CA PRO A 287 -10.73 -40.86 18.60
C PRO A 287 -11.82 -41.89 18.90
N VAL A 288 -11.79 -43.01 18.18
CA VAL A 288 -12.69 -44.14 18.44
C VAL A 288 -12.42 -44.63 19.86
N SER A 289 -13.40 -44.45 20.74
CA SER A 289 -13.31 -45.01 22.11
C SER A 289 -13.11 -46.52 22.02
N LYS A 290 -11.98 -47.00 22.54
CA LYS A 290 -11.74 -48.42 22.74
C LYS A 290 -12.53 -48.92 23.94
#